data_2fae0d2999169b9e63bb7cb0989767d6
#
_entry.id   2fae0d2999169b9e63bb7cb0989767d6
#
_cell.length_a   1.000
_cell.length_b   1.000
_cell.length_c   1.000
_cell.angle_alpha   90.00
_cell.angle_beta   90.00
_cell.angle_gamma   90.00
#
_symmetry.space_group_name_H-M   'P 1'
#
loop_
_entity.id
_entity.type
_entity.pdbx_description
1 polymer ?
#
loop_
_entity_poly.entity_id
_entity_poly.type
_entity_poly.pdbx_seq_one_letter_code
_entity_poly.pdbx_strand_id
1 'polypeptide(L)'
;MIALSPLAGQAADINPQRAKFHYQMHCEGCHTPDGTGAMSVPRMKDQVGIFLETQAGRDYLVRVPGSAISALDNEQLAEVLNWILVEMGGDSVAADFEPYTANEVGDLRVEPLNEVERYRSQLLLEIADQRSRQAN
;
A
#
# COMPACT_ATOMS: atom_id res chain seq x y z
N MET A 1 5.56 -21.74 -35.05
CA MET A 1 4.96 -21.51 -33.73
C MET A 1 5.74 -20.40 -33.05
N ILE A 2 5.14 -19.22 -32.95
CA ILE A 2 5.74 -18.08 -32.25
C ILE A 2 5.23 -18.14 -30.83
N ALA A 3 6.12 -18.45 -29.89
CA ALA A 3 5.80 -18.42 -28.48
C ALA A 3 5.66 -16.93 -28.05
N LEU A 4 4.45 -16.49 -27.76
CA LEU A 4 4.24 -15.25 -27.04
C LEU A 4 4.66 -15.47 -25.58
N SER A 5 5.84 -14.94 -25.23
CA SER A 5 6.20 -14.79 -23.82
C SER A 5 5.24 -13.76 -23.19
N PRO A 6 4.63 -14.06 -22.03
CA PRO A 6 3.89 -13.05 -21.32
C PRO A 6 4.87 -11.95 -20.88
N LEU A 7 4.57 -10.70 -21.24
CA LEU A 7 5.21 -9.53 -20.66
C LEU A 7 4.86 -9.57 -19.15
N ALA A 8 5.78 -10.12 -18.36
CA ALA A 8 5.77 -9.89 -16.93
C ALA A 8 5.86 -8.39 -16.73
N GLY A 9 4.80 -7.76 -16.21
CA GLY A 9 4.82 -6.36 -15.86
C GLY A 9 6.04 -6.14 -14.96
N GLN A 10 6.99 -5.35 -15.44
CA GLN A 10 8.17 -5.02 -14.64
C GLN A 10 7.68 -4.28 -13.42
N ALA A 11 7.87 -4.89 -12.24
CA ALA A 11 7.81 -4.16 -10.99
C ALA A 11 8.76 -2.96 -11.16
N ALA A 12 8.22 -1.74 -11.04
CA ALA A 12 9.03 -0.54 -11.18
C ALA A 12 10.20 -0.64 -10.20
N ASP A 13 11.42 -0.54 -10.71
CA ASP A 13 12.61 -0.51 -9.88
C ASP A 13 12.49 0.66 -8.91
N ILE A 14 12.33 0.36 -7.61
CA ILE A 14 12.20 1.37 -6.57
C ILE A 14 13.51 2.15 -6.49
N ASN A 15 13.46 3.46 -6.70
CA ASN A 15 14.57 4.34 -6.32
C ASN A 15 14.37 4.78 -4.86
N PRO A 16 15.14 4.22 -3.89
CA PRO A 16 14.89 4.46 -2.47
C PRO A 16 15.00 5.92 -2.05
N GLN A 17 15.93 6.66 -2.65
CA GLN A 17 16.15 8.08 -2.32
C GLN A 17 14.97 8.93 -2.80
N ARG A 18 14.49 8.70 -4.01
CA ARG A 18 13.34 9.39 -4.56
C ARG A 18 12.05 9.05 -3.82
N ALA A 19 11.82 7.77 -3.55
CA ALA A 19 10.67 7.31 -2.79
C ALA A 19 10.66 7.89 -1.37
N LYS A 20 11.80 7.88 -0.68
CA LYS A 20 11.95 8.50 0.63
C LYS A 20 11.64 10.00 0.59
N PHE A 21 12.14 10.71 -0.41
CA PHE A 21 11.83 12.14 -0.59
C PHE A 21 10.32 12.38 -0.74
N HIS A 22 9.65 11.59 -1.58
CA HIS A 22 8.21 11.71 -1.75
C HIS A 22 7.44 11.35 -0.47
N TYR A 23 7.89 10.35 0.28
CA TYR A 23 7.34 10.03 1.59
C TYR A 23 7.45 11.24 2.55
N GLN A 24 8.62 11.84 2.64
CA GLN A 24 8.86 13.01 3.50
C GLN A 24 7.98 14.19 3.14
N MET A 25 7.77 14.42 1.86
CA MET A 25 6.97 15.56 1.37
C MET A 25 5.46 15.35 1.52
N HIS A 26 4.97 14.11 1.43
CA HIS A 26 3.53 13.84 1.30
C HIS A 26 2.93 12.97 2.40
N CYS A 27 3.73 12.25 3.18
CA CYS A 27 3.25 11.24 4.12
C CYS A 27 3.77 11.43 5.55
N GLU A 28 5.05 11.76 5.71
CA GLU A 28 5.76 11.82 6.98
C GLU A 28 5.11 12.74 8.02
N GLY A 29 4.55 13.87 7.58
CA GLY A 29 3.90 14.83 8.47
C GLY A 29 2.79 14.25 9.33
N CYS A 30 2.08 13.24 8.82
CA CYS A 30 1.04 12.52 9.55
C CYS A 30 1.52 11.15 10.06
N HIS A 31 2.31 10.44 9.27
CA HIS A 31 2.73 9.06 9.57
C HIS A 31 4.04 8.93 10.34
N THR A 32 4.72 10.02 10.61
CA THR A 32 6.04 10.10 11.25
C THR A 32 7.19 9.52 10.39
N PRO A 33 8.47 9.84 10.70
CA PRO A 33 9.61 9.39 9.89
C PRO A 33 9.76 7.87 9.76
N ASP A 34 9.32 7.12 10.77
CA ASP A 34 9.44 5.67 10.84
C ASP A 34 8.12 4.91 10.60
N GLY A 35 7.04 5.63 10.29
CA GLY A 35 5.73 5.03 10.04
C GLY A 35 4.97 4.58 11.28
N THR A 36 5.39 4.97 12.50
CA THR A 36 4.66 4.62 13.74
C THR A 36 3.32 5.32 13.87
N GLY A 37 3.12 6.41 13.14
CA GLY A 37 1.91 7.21 13.22
C GLY A 37 1.85 8.08 14.47
N ALA A 38 0.79 8.86 14.60
CA ALA A 38 0.56 9.72 15.75
C ALA A 38 -0.94 10.01 15.91
N MET A 39 -1.43 10.04 17.14
CA MET A 39 -2.83 10.34 17.45
C MET A 39 -3.81 9.42 16.69
N SER A 40 -4.63 9.98 15.81
CA SER A 40 -5.62 9.25 14.99
C SER A 40 -5.03 8.65 13.70
N VAL A 41 -3.77 8.92 13.40
CA VAL A 41 -3.11 8.38 12.18
C VAL A 41 -2.59 6.98 12.46
N PRO A 42 -3.04 5.97 11.69
CA PRO A 42 -2.68 4.59 11.94
C PRO A 42 -1.19 4.31 11.78
N ARG A 43 -0.70 3.40 12.61
CA ARG A 43 0.64 2.84 12.49
C ARG A 43 0.77 2.02 11.21
N MET A 44 1.80 2.30 10.42
CA MET A 44 2.20 1.51 9.26
C MET A 44 3.32 0.52 9.60
N LYS A 45 4.24 0.95 10.46
CA LYS A 45 5.41 0.14 10.86
C LYS A 45 4.97 -1.22 11.40
N ASP A 46 5.53 -2.28 10.82
CA ASP A 46 5.27 -3.69 11.13
C ASP A 46 3.82 -4.16 10.94
N GLN A 47 2.94 -3.31 10.34
CA GLN A 47 1.52 -3.60 10.22
C GLN A 47 0.94 -3.36 8.82
N VAL A 48 1.52 -2.48 8.02
CA VAL A 48 0.92 -2.07 6.74
C VAL A 48 0.71 -3.25 5.77
N GLY A 49 1.56 -4.25 5.84
CA GLY A 49 1.48 -5.43 4.97
C GLY A 49 0.26 -6.32 5.19
N ILE A 50 -0.40 -6.25 6.37
CA ILE A 50 -1.59 -7.07 6.62
C ILE A 50 -2.73 -6.79 5.63
N PHE A 51 -2.81 -5.55 5.13
CA PHE A 51 -3.80 -5.19 4.13
C PHE A 51 -3.60 -5.88 2.78
N LEU A 52 -2.39 -6.35 2.48
CA LEU A 52 -2.11 -7.11 1.25
C LEU A 52 -2.67 -8.53 1.27
N GLU A 53 -3.18 -9.01 2.40
CA GLU A 53 -3.75 -10.36 2.53
C GLU A 53 -5.10 -10.51 1.82
N THR A 54 -5.77 -9.40 1.52
CA THR A 54 -7.01 -9.35 0.75
C THR A 54 -6.93 -8.34 -0.38
N GLN A 55 -7.69 -8.57 -1.45
CA GLN A 55 -7.77 -7.57 -2.53
C GLN A 55 -8.34 -6.24 -2.04
N ALA A 56 -9.38 -6.29 -1.21
CA ALA A 56 -9.99 -5.08 -0.63
C ALA A 56 -9.00 -4.29 0.24
N GLY A 57 -8.13 -4.98 0.96
CA GLY A 57 -7.06 -4.35 1.75
C GLY A 57 -5.97 -3.74 0.85
N ARG A 58 -5.60 -4.43 -0.22
CA ARG A 58 -4.68 -3.90 -1.23
C ARG A 58 -5.22 -2.60 -1.85
N ASP A 59 -6.47 -2.60 -2.24
CA ASP A 59 -7.16 -1.44 -2.81
C ASP A 59 -7.24 -0.28 -1.80
N TYR A 60 -7.47 -0.60 -0.52
CA TYR A 60 -7.56 0.36 0.57
C TYR A 60 -6.31 1.23 0.68
N LEU A 61 -5.11 0.67 0.58
CA LEU A 61 -3.84 1.41 0.72
C LEU A 61 -3.69 2.50 -0.35
N VAL A 62 -4.27 2.32 -1.53
CA VAL A 62 -4.29 3.32 -2.59
C VAL A 62 -5.43 4.33 -2.41
N ARG A 63 -6.59 3.88 -1.92
CA ARG A 63 -7.82 4.65 -1.88
C ARG A 63 -7.97 5.54 -0.64
N VAL A 64 -7.14 5.35 0.39
CA VAL A 64 -7.11 6.31 1.52
C VAL A 64 -6.79 7.71 1.01
N PRO A 65 -7.44 8.77 1.54
CA PRO A 65 -7.28 10.13 1.01
C PRO A 65 -5.82 10.60 0.91
N GLY A 66 -5.00 10.26 1.89
CA GLY A 66 -3.57 10.62 1.87
C GLY A 66 -2.81 10.08 0.67
N SER A 67 -3.20 8.90 0.15
CA SER A 67 -2.66 8.33 -1.08
C SER A 67 -3.41 8.87 -2.31
N ALA A 68 -4.73 8.65 -2.35
CA ALA A 68 -5.53 8.88 -3.55
C ALA A 68 -5.49 10.33 -4.05
N ILE A 69 -5.54 11.31 -3.16
CA ILE A 69 -5.57 12.75 -3.50
C ILE A 69 -4.22 13.45 -3.36
N SER A 70 -3.14 12.69 -3.12
CA SER A 70 -1.79 13.26 -3.11
C SER A 70 -1.44 13.88 -4.46
N ALA A 71 -0.51 14.85 -4.45
CA ALA A 71 -0.02 15.50 -5.66
C ALA A 71 0.95 14.61 -6.49
N LEU A 72 1.30 13.42 -5.99
CA LEU A 72 2.14 12.46 -6.70
C LEU A 72 1.42 11.93 -7.95
N ASP A 73 2.14 11.78 -9.05
CA ASP A 73 1.61 11.04 -10.19
C ASP A 73 1.51 9.52 -9.88
N ASN A 74 0.95 8.75 -10.80
CA ASN A 74 0.68 7.33 -10.54
C ASN A 74 1.96 6.50 -10.37
N GLU A 75 3.04 6.83 -11.10
CA GLU A 75 4.33 6.16 -10.96
C GLU A 75 4.97 6.48 -9.62
N GLN A 76 4.97 7.74 -9.23
CA GLN A 76 5.51 8.21 -7.97
C GLN A 76 4.73 7.63 -6.78
N LEU A 77 3.41 7.58 -6.86
CA LEU A 77 2.57 6.99 -5.79
C LEU A 77 2.80 5.48 -5.68
N ALA A 78 2.85 4.76 -6.80
CA ALA A 78 3.18 3.33 -6.79
C ALA A 78 4.56 3.08 -6.17
N GLU A 79 5.57 3.87 -6.54
CA GLU A 79 6.92 3.76 -5.98
C GLU A 79 6.95 4.01 -4.48
N VAL A 80 6.29 5.06 -3.99
CA VAL A 80 6.30 5.38 -2.56
C VAL A 80 5.52 4.33 -1.74
N LEU A 81 4.42 3.79 -2.27
CA LEU A 81 3.69 2.71 -1.60
C LEU A 81 4.54 1.44 -1.51
N ASN A 82 5.21 1.07 -2.58
CA ASN A 82 6.13 -0.08 -2.59
C ASN A 82 7.30 0.14 -1.62
N TRP A 83 7.85 1.33 -1.57
CA TRP A 83 8.91 1.69 -0.63
C TRP A 83 8.46 1.59 0.83
N ILE A 84 7.26 2.08 1.14
CA ILE A 84 6.67 1.96 2.49
C ILE A 84 6.54 0.49 2.89
N LEU A 85 6.05 -0.36 1.98
CA LEU A 85 5.91 -1.79 2.24
C LEU A 85 7.26 -2.46 2.53
N VAL A 86 8.28 -2.14 1.76
CA VAL A 86 9.63 -2.70 1.94
C VAL A 86 10.31 -2.18 3.20
N GLU A 87 10.25 -0.87 3.46
CA GLU A 87 11.00 -0.24 4.55
C GLU A 87 10.29 -0.28 5.91
N MET A 88 8.96 -0.24 5.89
CA MET A 88 8.17 -0.10 7.11
C MET A 88 7.30 -1.32 7.43
N GLY A 89 7.05 -2.18 6.45
CA GLY A 89 6.12 -3.29 6.61
C GLY A 89 6.59 -4.41 7.53
N GLY A 90 7.90 -4.57 7.69
CA GLY A 90 8.48 -5.63 8.52
C GLY A 90 7.94 -7.02 8.15
N ASP A 91 7.73 -7.85 9.15
CA ASP A 91 7.21 -9.22 8.96
C ASP A 91 5.74 -9.27 8.50
N SER A 92 5.03 -8.14 8.48
CA SER A 92 3.67 -8.08 7.96
C SER A 92 3.60 -8.19 6.43
N VAL A 93 4.71 -7.96 5.74
CA VAL A 93 4.80 -8.05 4.27
C VAL A 93 5.45 -9.37 3.88
N ALA A 94 4.75 -10.17 3.07
CA ALA A 94 5.32 -11.39 2.51
C ALA A 94 6.52 -11.07 1.60
N ALA A 95 7.55 -11.93 1.61
CA ALA A 95 8.76 -11.72 0.81
C ALA A 95 8.48 -11.68 -0.72
N ASP A 96 7.42 -12.32 -1.13
CA ASP A 96 6.96 -12.42 -2.52
C ASP A 96 5.74 -11.54 -2.83
N PHE A 97 5.50 -10.49 -2.02
CA PHE A 97 4.38 -9.59 -2.30
C PHE A 97 4.48 -9.00 -3.71
N GLU A 98 3.34 -8.81 -4.35
CA GLU A 98 3.27 -8.20 -5.67
C GLU A 98 3.30 -6.68 -5.56
N PRO A 99 4.33 -6.00 -6.11
CA PRO A 99 4.41 -4.54 -6.05
C PRO A 99 3.27 -3.86 -6.80
N TYR A 100 2.88 -2.68 -6.33
CA TYR A 100 1.95 -1.81 -7.06
C TYR A 100 2.54 -1.36 -8.38
N THR A 101 1.70 -1.29 -9.41
CA THR A 101 2.02 -0.66 -10.69
C THR A 101 1.36 0.71 -10.82
N ALA A 102 1.88 1.56 -11.69
CA ALA A 102 1.28 2.88 -11.97
C ALA A 102 -0.15 2.74 -12.52
N ASN A 103 -0.42 1.73 -13.34
CA ASN A 103 -1.76 1.48 -13.88
C ASN A 103 -2.75 1.09 -12.78
N GLU A 104 -2.38 0.16 -11.90
CA GLU A 104 -3.21 -0.24 -10.77
C GLU A 104 -3.54 0.95 -9.86
N VAL A 105 -2.54 1.72 -9.50
CA VAL A 105 -2.70 2.93 -8.69
C VAL A 105 -3.62 3.93 -9.38
N GLY A 106 -3.42 4.16 -10.68
CA GLY A 106 -4.26 5.05 -11.49
C GLY A 106 -5.73 4.66 -11.49
N ASP A 107 -6.02 3.37 -11.61
CA ASP A 107 -7.39 2.86 -11.63
C ASP A 107 -8.08 2.96 -10.26
N LEU A 108 -7.33 2.75 -9.17
CA LEU A 108 -7.88 2.74 -7.82
C LEU A 108 -8.05 4.14 -7.20
N ARG A 109 -7.12 5.06 -7.45
CA ARG A 109 -7.12 6.38 -6.79
C ARG A 109 -8.25 7.31 -7.24
N VAL A 110 -8.91 7.01 -8.33
CA VAL A 110 -10.04 7.81 -8.84
C VAL A 110 -11.28 7.74 -7.94
N GLU A 111 -11.33 6.78 -7.04
CA GLU A 111 -12.39 6.59 -6.06
C GLU A 111 -11.86 6.64 -4.62
N PRO A 112 -11.50 7.82 -4.11
CA PRO A 112 -11.04 7.95 -2.73
C PRO A 112 -12.11 7.50 -1.73
N LEU A 113 -11.67 6.94 -0.61
CA LEU A 113 -12.56 6.55 0.48
C LEU A 113 -13.05 7.78 1.26
N ASN A 114 -14.32 7.81 1.61
CA ASN A 114 -14.92 8.89 2.40
C ASN A 114 -14.94 8.57 3.91
N GLU A 115 -15.29 7.33 4.28
CA GLU A 115 -15.40 6.88 5.68
C GLU A 115 -14.25 5.93 6.02
N VAL A 116 -13.03 6.46 6.05
CA VAL A 116 -11.78 5.69 6.13
C VAL A 116 -11.72 4.82 7.39
N GLU A 117 -12.02 5.38 8.56
CA GLU A 117 -11.95 4.65 9.84
C GLU A 117 -12.90 3.46 9.88
N ARG A 118 -14.13 3.66 9.42
CA ARG A 118 -15.13 2.60 9.34
C ARG A 118 -14.72 1.51 8.37
N TYR A 119 -14.28 1.90 7.19
CA TYR A 119 -13.80 0.97 6.16
C TYR A 119 -12.61 0.16 6.67
N ARG A 120 -11.64 0.82 7.29
CA ARG A 120 -10.48 0.17 7.89
C ARG A 120 -10.86 -0.85 8.96
N SER A 121 -11.78 -0.50 9.85
CA SER A 121 -12.24 -1.40 10.91
C SER A 121 -12.90 -2.66 10.34
N GLN A 122 -13.71 -2.52 9.29
CA GLN A 122 -14.32 -3.65 8.59
C GLN A 122 -13.27 -4.55 7.93
N LEU A 123 -12.28 -3.97 7.24
CA LEU A 123 -11.19 -4.73 6.63
C LEU A 123 -10.40 -5.54 7.66
N LEU A 124 -10.08 -4.96 8.80
CA LEU A 124 -9.33 -5.66 9.85
C LEU A 124 -10.11 -6.85 10.40
N LEU A 125 -11.42 -6.74 10.53
CA LEU A 125 -12.30 -7.87 10.92
C LEU A 125 -12.32 -8.95 9.85
N GLU A 126 -12.42 -8.59 8.58
CA GLU A 126 -12.40 -9.53 7.44
C GLU A 126 -11.07 -10.28 7.36
N ILE A 127 -9.95 -9.59 7.51
CA ILE A 127 -8.61 -10.18 7.51
C ILE A 127 -8.47 -11.16 8.69
N ALA A 128 -8.91 -10.77 9.89
CA ALA A 128 -8.87 -11.63 11.06
C ALA A 128 -9.71 -12.89 10.89
N ASP A 129 -10.91 -12.76 10.32
CA ASP A 129 -11.80 -13.88 10.00
C ASP A 129 -11.21 -14.82 8.94
N GLN A 130 -10.60 -14.27 7.90
CA GLN A 130 -9.91 -15.05 6.87
C GLN A 130 -8.72 -15.84 7.45
N ARG A 131 -7.92 -15.23 8.30
CA ARG A 131 -6.81 -15.91 9.00
C ARG A 131 -7.31 -17.04 9.88
N SER A 132 -8.39 -16.83 10.61
CA SER A 132 -9.02 -17.83 11.47
C SER A 132 -9.51 -19.04 10.68
N ARG A 133 -10.10 -18.82 9.49
CA ARG A 133 -10.53 -19.91 8.59
C ARG A 133 -9.37 -20.69 7.98
N GLN A 134 -8.25 -20.05 7.71
CA GLN A 134 -7.05 -20.70 7.17
C GLN A 134 -6.31 -21.54 8.23
N ALA A 135 -6.44 -21.19 9.52
CA ALA A 135 -5.83 -21.93 10.63
C ALA A 135 -6.57 -23.23 10.99
N ASN A 136 -7.80 -23.42 10.51
CA ASN A 136 -8.62 -24.63 10.67
C ASN A 136 -8.59 -25.46 9.38
#